data_80698a7e4039f2a23e5cf0f53ec67b4a
#
_entry.id   80698a7e4039f2a23e5cf0f53ec67b4a
#
_cell.length_a   1.000
_cell.length_b   1.000
_cell.length_c   1.000
_cell.angle_alpha   90.00
_cell.angle_beta   90.00
_cell.angle_gamma   90.00
#
_symmetry.space_group_name_H-M   'P 1'
#
loop_
_entity.id
_entity.type
_entity.pdbx_description
1 polymer ?
#
loop_
_entity_poly.entity_id
_entity_poly.type
_entity_poly.pdbx_seq_one_letter_code
_entity_poly.pdbx_strand_id
1 'polypeptide(L)'
;HWKNNNTRWDILNVARFCYAFKKDSSLSWVVDDNSKPIFKLDRLAPANGIEHSDAHDAMADVLATIGIAKIIKDSQPRLFDYALSLRDKNEVSKKIKLFSPLLHTSGIYPARFSCTRLTTALAYHPEYNDRAIVFDLEQDPSLLVELESDELKKLLFTKKLPKGVERLQIKELIFNKSPMFVP
;
A
#
# COMPACT_ATOMS: atom_id res chain seq x y z
N HIS A 1 4.25 23.29 -8.02
CA HIS A 1 3.66 22.06 -7.46
C HIS A 1 3.98 21.89 -5.98
N TRP A 2 5.24 22.00 -5.59
CA TRP A 2 5.72 21.88 -4.20
C TRP A 2 5.59 23.16 -3.38
N LYS A 3 5.32 24.29 -4.07
CA LYS A 3 5.15 25.61 -3.47
C LYS A 3 3.88 25.65 -2.71
N ASN A 4 3.44 25.50 -1.71
CA ASN A 4 2.19 25.51 -0.95
C ASN A 4 1.92 24.20 -0.18
N ASN A 5 2.99 23.44 0.15
CA ASN A 5 2.88 22.16 0.85
C ASN A 5 1.97 21.12 0.15
N ASN A 6 1.82 21.23 -1.18
CA ASN A 6 1.09 20.25 -1.95
C ASN A 6 1.89 18.95 -2.04
N THR A 7 1.24 17.84 -1.78
CA THR A 7 1.83 16.50 -1.88
C THR A 7 0.95 15.61 -2.75
N ARG A 8 1.49 14.51 -3.22
CA ARG A 8 0.68 13.44 -3.82
C ARG A 8 0.01 12.64 -2.71
N TRP A 9 -1.22 12.24 -2.97
CA TRP A 9 -1.95 11.32 -2.11
C TRP A 9 -2.84 10.44 -2.97
N ASP A 10 -2.67 9.14 -2.90
CA ASP A 10 -3.35 8.19 -3.76
C ASP A 10 -4.53 7.58 -3.00
N ILE A 11 -5.76 7.95 -3.41
CA ILE A 11 -6.97 7.48 -2.75
C ILE A 11 -7.18 5.96 -2.93
N LEU A 12 -6.62 5.36 -3.97
CA LEU A 12 -6.66 3.91 -4.16
C LEU A 12 -5.89 3.18 -3.04
N ASN A 13 -4.75 3.73 -2.61
CA ASN A 13 -4.01 3.17 -1.48
C ASN A 13 -4.73 3.41 -0.15
N VAL A 14 -5.43 4.55 0.00
CA VAL A 14 -6.29 4.79 1.16
C VAL A 14 -7.48 3.83 1.19
N ALA A 15 -8.10 3.54 0.05
CA ALA A 15 -9.16 2.55 -0.04
C ALA A 15 -8.68 1.14 0.34
N ARG A 16 -7.49 0.72 -0.14
CA ARG A 16 -6.86 -0.55 0.28
C ARG A 16 -6.62 -0.59 1.78
N PHE A 17 -6.11 0.50 2.34
CA PHE A 17 -5.86 0.65 3.77
C PHE A 17 -7.17 0.57 4.57
N CYS A 18 -8.21 1.26 4.10
CA CYS A 18 -9.54 1.21 4.69
C CYS A 18 -10.13 -0.21 4.64
N TYR A 19 -10.01 -0.92 3.53
CA TYR A 19 -10.42 -2.31 3.42
C TYR A 19 -9.70 -3.21 4.43
N ALA A 20 -8.39 -3.06 4.58
CA ALA A 20 -7.61 -3.91 5.47
C ALA A 20 -7.98 -3.73 6.96
N PHE A 21 -8.35 -2.51 7.38
CA PHE A 21 -8.53 -2.20 8.79
C PHE A 21 -9.98 -1.88 9.19
N LYS A 22 -10.85 -1.52 8.25
CA LYS A 22 -12.22 -1.05 8.49
C LYS A 22 -13.21 -1.54 7.45
N LYS A 23 -13.06 -2.79 6.99
CA LYS A 23 -13.87 -3.38 5.93
C LYS A 23 -15.37 -3.22 6.18
N ASP A 24 -15.85 -3.54 7.37
CA ASP A 24 -17.28 -3.66 7.66
C ASP A 24 -17.97 -2.34 7.98
N SER A 25 -17.25 -1.24 8.03
CA SER A 25 -17.78 0.05 8.50
C SER A 25 -17.40 1.25 7.63
N SER A 26 -17.09 1.02 6.36
CA SER A 26 -16.62 2.08 5.47
C SER A 26 -17.37 2.09 4.13
N LEU A 27 -16.77 1.52 3.11
CA LEU A 27 -17.29 1.44 1.75
C LEU A 27 -18.06 0.13 1.54
N SER A 28 -18.99 0.14 0.59
CA SER A 28 -19.52 -1.08 -0.03
C SER A 28 -18.47 -1.67 -0.96
N TRP A 29 -17.90 -2.80 -0.57
CA TRP A 29 -16.80 -3.42 -1.30
C TRP A 29 -17.30 -4.36 -2.39
N VAL A 30 -16.66 -4.29 -3.55
CA VAL A 30 -16.85 -5.24 -4.64
C VAL A 30 -15.80 -6.33 -4.52
N VAL A 31 -16.20 -7.57 -4.66
CA VAL A 31 -15.31 -8.73 -4.69
C VAL A 31 -15.50 -9.52 -5.97
N ASP A 32 -14.46 -10.25 -6.38
CA ASP A 32 -14.54 -11.21 -7.49
C ASP A 32 -15.14 -12.55 -7.02
N ASP A 33 -15.29 -13.50 -7.95
CA ASP A 33 -15.83 -14.84 -7.68
C ASP A 33 -15.00 -15.65 -6.64
N ASN A 34 -13.77 -15.25 -6.39
CA ASN A 34 -12.88 -15.83 -5.39
C ASN A 34 -12.84 -15.02 -4.08
N SER A 35 -13.82 -14.14 -3.87
CA SER A 35 -13.93 -13.25 -2.70
C SER A 35 -12.74 -12.27 -2.55
N LYS A 36 -12.00 -11.98 -3.62
CA LYS A 36 -10.91 -10.99 -3.60
C LYS A 36 -11.45 -9.60 -3.85
N PRO A 37 -11.00 -8.59 -3.11
CA PRO A 37 -11.48 -7.22 -3.30
C PRO A 37 -11.04 -6.64 -4.65
N ILE A 38 -11.97 -5.95 -5.28
CA ILE A 38 -11.74 -5.18 -6.51
C ILE A 38 -11.71 -3.70 -6.13
N PHE A 39 -10.56 -3.06 -6.34
CA PHE A 39 -10.35 -1.65 -5.99
C PHE A 39 -10.44 -0.72 -7.21
N LYS A 40 -10.84 -1.23 -8.39
CA LYS A 40 -11.00 -0.40 -9.58
C LYS A 40 -12.11 0.63 -9.37
N LEU A 41 -11.84 1.89 -9.77
CA LEU A 41 -12.75 3.01 -9.56
C LEU A 41 -14.09 2.82 -10.27
N ASP A 42 -14.06 2.28 -11.49
CA ASP A 42 -15.23 1.95 -12.31
C ASP A 42 -16.17 0.91 -11.67
N ARG A 43 -15.69 0.16 -10.69
CA ARG A 43 -16.46 -0.83 -9.93
C ARG A 43 -16.82 -0.31 -8.53
N LEU A 44 -15.88 0.35 -7.89
CA LEU A 44 -16.03 0.80 -6.50
C LEU A 44 -16.96 2.01 -6.38
N ALA A 45 -16.90 2.96 -7.32
CA ALA A 45 -17.72 4.16 -7.29
C ALA A 45 -19.23 3.85 -7.41
N PRO A 46 -19.71 3.09 -8.42
CA PRO A 46 -21.11 2.72 -8.51
C PRO A 46 -21.62 1.91 -7.33
N ALA A 47 -20.82 0.99 -6.78
CA ALA A 47 -21.18 0.20 -5.60
C ALA A 47 -21.42 1.06 -4.35
N ASN A 48 -20.92 2.30 -4.35
CA ASN A 48 -21.07 3.29 -3.28
C ASN A 48 -22.01 4.44 -3.65
N GLY A 49 -22.86 4.28 -4.70
CA GLY A 49 -23.84 5.28 -5.11
C GLY A 49 -23.23 6.52 -5.76
N ILE A 50 -21.97 6.43 -6.24
CA ILE A 50 -21.30 7.52 -6.95
C ILE A 50 -21.50 7.30 -8.44
N GLU A 51 -22.07 8.28 -9.12
CA GLU A 51 -22.25 8.23 -10.58
C GLU A 51 -20.88 8.22 -11.28
N HIS A 52 -20.69 7.24 -12.16
CA HIS A 52 -19.46 7.06 -12.94
C HIS A 52 -19.80 6.44 -14.31
N SER A 53 -20.77 7.07 -15.02
CA SER A 53 -21.33 6.58 -16.28
C SER A 53 -20.35 6.66 -17.43
N ASP A 54 -19.48 7.68 -17.45
CA ASP A 54 -18.47 7.92 -18.48
C ASP A 54 -17.08 7.53 -17.98
N ALA A 55 -16.92 6.23 -17.67
CA ALA A 55 -15.61 5.68 -17.29
C ALA A 55 -14.56 6.03 -18.38
N HIS A 56 -13.42 6.62 -17.93
CA HIS A 56 -12.34 7.19 -18.75
C HIS A 56 -12.55 8.64 -19.21
N ASP A 57 -13.65 9.30 -18.85
CA ASP A 57 -13.64 10.76 -18.82
C ASP A 57 -12.87 11.25 -17.60
N ALA A 58 -11.89 12.13 -17.82
CA ALA A 58 -11.00 12.59 -16.75
C ALA A 58 -11.75 13.32 -15.63
N MET A 59 -12.86 14.02 -15.93
CA MET A 59 -13.66 14.72 -14.94
C MET A 59 -14.49 13.73 -14.10
N ALA A 60 -15.08 12.72 -14.75
CA ALA A 60 -15.83 11.66 -14.08
C ALA A 60 -14.93 10.88 -13.10
N ASP A 61 -13.70 10.55 -13.52
CA ASP A 61 -12.69 9.90 -12.66
C ASP A 61 -12.32 10.78 -11.44
N VAL A 62 -12.14 12.08 -11.62
CA VAL A 62 -11.86 13.02 -10.52
C VAL A 62 -13.03 13.09 -9.54
N LEU A 63 -14.27 13.25 -10.04
CA LEU A 63 -15.46 13.33 -9.18
C LEU A 63 -15.69 12.03 -8.41
N ALA A 64 -15.52 10.88 -9.05
CA ALA A 64 -15.62 9.58 -8.41
C ALA A 64 -14.53 9.40 -7.33
N THR A 65 -13.30 9.81 -7.60
CA THR A 65 -12.20 9.79 -6.63
C THR A 65 -12.51 10.65 -5.40
N ILE A 66 -13.04 11.87 -5.61
CA ILE A 66 -13.47 12.76 -4.52
C ILE A 66 -14.63 12.13 -3.73
N GLY A 67 -15.58 11.50 -4.42
CA GLY A 67 -16.72 10.82 -3.79
C GLY A 67 -16.25 9.70 -2.84
N ILE A 68 -15.37 8.82 -3.31
CA ILE A 68 -14.77 7.76 -2.47
C ILE A 68 -14.03 8.37 -1.26
N ALA A 69 -13.23 9.41 -1.48
CA ALA A 69 -12.51 10.08 -0.40
C ALA A 69 -13.45 10.65 0.67
N LYS A 70 -14.58 11.25 0.26
CA LYS A 70 -15.60 11.78 1.19
C LYS A 70 -16.23 10.66 2.02
N ILE A 71 -16.65 9.57 1.39
CA ILE A 71 -17.25 8.44 2.11
C ILE A 71 -16.28 7.89 3.16
N ILE A 72 -14.99 7.70 2.81
CA ILE A 72 -13.99 7.22 3.78
C ILE A 72 -13.81 8.24 4.91
N LYS A 73 -13.73 9.54 4.61
CA LYS A 73 -13.59 10.59 5.60
C LYS A 73 -14.76 10.62 6.58
N ASP A 74 -15.98 10.52 6.07
CA ASP A 74 -17.19 10.62 6.87
C ASP A 74 -17.43 9.37 7.72
N SER A 75 -17.15 8.18 7.17
CA SER A 75 -17.34 6.91 7.87
C SER A 75 -16.17 6.56 8.80
N GLN A 76 -14.92 6.93 8.45
CA GLN A 76 -13.70 6.58 9.18
C GLN A 76 -12.76 7.78 9.34
N PRO A 77 -13.17 8.86 10.02
CA PRO A 77 -12.40 10.12 10.09
C PRO A 77 -11.00 9.91 10.68
N ARG A 78 -10.86 9.09 11.73
CA ARG A 78 -9.55 8.83 12.36
C ARG A 78 -8.59 8.10 11.42
N LEU A 79 -9.08 7.11 10.66
CA LEU A 79 -8.28 6.41 9.67
C LEU A 79 -7.88 7.36 8.53
N PHE A 80 -8.83 8.18 8.07
CA PHE A 80 -8.59 9.17 7.03
C PHE A 80 -7.51 10.17 7.44
N ASP A 81 -7.61 10.76 8.63
CA ASP A 81 -6.64 11.73 9.15
C ASP A 81 -5.26 11.09 9.34
N TYR A 82 -5.22 9.85 9.84
CA TYR A 82 -3.98 9.10 9.95
C TYR A 82 -3.35 8.86 8.57
N ALA A 83 -4.11 8.34 7.60
CA ALA A 83 -3.63 8.12 6.24
C ALA A 83 -3.18 9.45 5.58
N LEU A 84 -3.87 10.55 5.85
CA LEU A 84 -3.50 11.87 5.36
C LEU A 84 -2.20 12.37 5.98
N SER A 85 -1.92 12.07 7.25
CA SER A 85 -0.66 12.42 7.91
C SER A 85 0.55 11.77 7.26
N LEU A 86 0.38 10.56 6.68
CA LEU A 86 1.45 9.81 5.99
C LEU A 86 1.87 10.43 4.64
N ARG A 87 1.25 11.52 4.20
CA ARG A 87 1.72 12.31 3.07
C ARG A 87 3.00 13.09 3.37
N ASP A 88 3.27 13.36 4.64
CA ASP A 88 4.50 14.01 5.10
C ASP A 88 5.59 12.95 5.32
N LYS A 89 6.65 13.01 4.51
CA LYS A 89 7.78 12.08 4.61
C LYS A 89 8.47 12.10 5.98
N ASN A 90 8.44 13.23 6.69
CA ASN A 90 9.03 13.36 8.02
C ASN A 90 8.17 12.59 9.05
N GLU A 91 6.85 12.66 8.94
CA GLU A 91 5.95 11.88 9.78
C GLU A 91 6.09 10.38 9.50
N VAL A 92 6.26 9.98 8.24
CA VAL A 92 6.56 8.60 7.87
C VAL A 92 7.88 8.15 8.50
N SER A 93 8.96 8.91 8.31
CA SER A 93 10.29 8.57 8.83
C SER A 93 10.30 8.40 10.35
N LYS A 94 9.60 9.26 11.10
CA LYS A 94 9.49 9.15 12.57
C LYS A 94 8.82 7.86 13.05
N LYS A 95 7.92 7.31 12.24
CA LYS A 95 7.15 6.11 12.58
C LYS A 95 7.85 4.81 12.19
N ILE A 96 8.81 4.85 11.26
CA ILE A 96 9.58 3.67 10.85
C ILE A 96 10.71 3.43 11.84
N LYS A 97 10.69 2.24 12.45
CA LYS A 97 11.76 1.76 13.33
C LYS A 97 12.32 0.47 12.75
N LEU A 98 13.65 0.37 12.70
CA LEU A 98 14.31 -0.86 12.24
C LEU A 98 13.98 -2.02 13.19
N PHE A 99 13.78 -3.18 12.61
CA PHE A 99 13.48 -4.44 13.30
C PHE A 99 12.22 -4.42 14.17
N SER A 100 11.35 -3.42 13.95
CA SER A 100 10.01 -3.38 14.57
C SER A 100 8.97 -3.81 13.56
N PRO A 101 7.98 -4.63 13.96
CA PRO A 101 6.92 -5.05 13.05
C PRO A 101 6.03 -3.86 12.67
N LEU A 102 5.54 -3.87 11.44
CA LEU A 102 4.55 -2.94 10.93
C LEU A 102 3.61 -3.61 9.92
N LEU A 103 2.35 -3.24 9.91
CA LEU A 103 1.40 -3.66 8.88
C LEU A 103 1.49 -2.69 7.70
N HIS A 104 2.01 -3.16 6.57
CA HIS A 104 2.18 -2.37 5.35
C HIS A 104 1.12 -2.74 4.33
N THR A 105 0.32 -1.75 3.92
CA THR A 105 -0.71 -1.89 2.87
C THR A 105 -0.21 -1.28 1.57
N SER A 106 -0.20 -2.07 0.51
CA SER A 106 0.27 -1.62 -0.80
C SER A 106 -0.30 -2.49 -1.92
N GLY A 107 -0.51 -1.92 -3.10
CA GLY A 107 -0.89 -2.66 -4.30
C GLY A 107 0.15 -3.67 -4.80
N ILE A 108 1.36 -3.67 -4.23
CA ILE A 108 2.37 -4.69 -4.51
C ILE A 108 2.08 -6.04 -3.85
N TYR A 109 1.22 -6.04 -2.81
CA TYR A 109 0.82 -7.28 -2.14
C TYR A 109 -0.47 -7.85 -2.75
N PRO A 110 -0.61 -9.18 -2.77
CA PRO A 110 -1.80 -9.82 -3.33
C PRO A 110 -3.09 -9.40 -2.62
N ALA A 111 -4.16 -9.21 -3.40
CA ALA A 111 -5.48 -8.82 -2.87
C ALA A 111 -6.07 -9.88 -1.90
N ARG A 112 -5.71 -11.18 -2.06
CA ARG A 112 -6.10 -12.23 -1.11
C ARG A 112 -5.65 -11.99 0.34
N PHE A 113 -4.64 -11.16 0.53
CA PHE A 113 -4.16 -10.69 1.84
C PHE A 113 -4.62 -9.26 2.15
N SER A 114 -5.72 -8.82 1.54
CA SER A 114 -6.22 -7.45 1.67
C SER A 114 -5.19 -6.38 1.28
N CYS A 115 -4.27 -6.70 0.36
CA CYS A 115 -3.12 -5.86 -0.02
C CYS A 115 -2.25 -5.44 1.19
N THR A 116 -2.24 -6.22 2.28
CA THR A 116 -1.53 -5.88 3.54
C THR A 116 -0.69 -7.06 3.99
N ARG A 117 0.53 -6.77 4.45
CA ARG A 117 1.44 -7.76 5.02
C ARG A 117 2.05 -7.25 6.31
N LEU A 118 2.32 -8.18 7.23
CA LEU A 118 3.15 -7.90 8.40
C LEU A 118 4.60 -7.88 7.95
N THR A 119 5.25 -6.74 8.10
CA THR A 119 6.61 -6.51 7.61
C THR A 119 7.48 -5.92 8.70
N THR A 120 8.78 -5.90 8.48
CA THR A 120 9.72 -5.12 9.30
C THR A 120 10.69 -4.36 8.41
N ALA A 121 11.13 -3.17 8.84
CA ALA A 121 12.21 -2.46 8.18
C ALA A 121 13.55 -3.06 8.60
N LEU A 122 14.30 -3.60 7.63
CA LEU A 122 15.62 -4.19 7.87
C LEU A 122 16.72 -3.12 7.87
N ALA A 123 16.62 -2.14 6.99
CA ALA A 123 17.59 -1.07 6.84
C ALA A 123 16.95 0.16 6.20
N TYR A 124 17.53 1.33 6.43
CA TYR A 124 17.33 2.48 5.55
C TYR A 124 18.14 2.27 4.27
N HIS A 125 17.62 2.79 3.15
CA HIS A 125 18.28 2.60 1.86
C HIS A 125 19.64 3.33 1.86
N PRO A 126 20.75 2.69 1.43
CA PRO A 126 22.09 3.26 1.53
C PRO A 126 22.31 4.50 0.67
N GLU A 127 21.60 4.61 -0.47
CA GLU A 127 21.74 5.73 -1.42
C GLU A 127 20.63 6.76 -1.32
N TYR A 128 19.45 6.37 -0.85
CA TYR A 128 18.26 7.23 -0.81
C TYR A 128 17.77 7.40 0.62
N ASN A 129 17.78 8.64 1.12
CA ASN A 129 17.39 8.97 2.48
C ASN A 129 15.86 9.03 2.71
N ASP A 130 15.07 8.72 1.67
CA ASP A 130 13.62 8.82 1.68
C ASP A 130 12.91 7.46 1.64
N ARG A 131 13.62 6.36 1.99
CA ARG A 131 13.03 5.02 1.96
C ARG A 131 13.71 4.03 2.91
N ALA A 132 12.95 3.00 3.27
CA ALA A 132 13.44 1.85 4.03
C ALA A 132 13.24 0.57 3.20
N ILE A 133 14.09 -0.40 3.44
CA ILE A 133 14.00 -1.77 2.89
C ILE A 133 13.18 -2.58 3.88
N VAL A 134 12.02 -3.10 3.46
CA VAL A 134 11.11 -3.89 4.29
C VAL A 134 11.04 -5.33 3.82
N PHE A 135 10.93 -6.25 4.78
CA PHE A 135 10.83 -7.68 4.58
C PHE A 135 9.48 -8.19 5.10
N ASP A 136 8.87 -9.13 4.38
CA ASP A 136 7.62 -9.78 4.76
C ASP A 136 7.90 -10.84 5.83
N LEU A 137 7.40 -10.62 7.06
CA LEU A 137 7.63 -11.50 8.21
C LEU A 137 6.90 -12.85 8.14
N GLU A 138 6.03 -13.06 7.15
CA GLU A 138 5.44 -14.36 6.90
C GLU A 138 6.34 -15.29 6.05
N GLN A 139 7.45 -14.75 5.52
CA GLN A 139 8.47 -15.56 4.85
C GLN A 139 9.55 -16.01 5.84
N ASP A 140 10.11 -17.19 5.56
CA ASP A 140 11.30 -17.68 6.25
C ASP A 140 12.50 -16.76 5.94
N PRO A 141 13.14 -16.17 6.95
CA PRO A 141 14.30 -15.30 6.77
C PRO A 141 15.62 -16.04 6.52
N SER A 142 15.65 -17.37 6.58
CA SER A 142 16.88 -18.18 6.48
C SER A 142 17.72 -17.81 5.26
N LEU A 143 17.09 -17.62 4.11
CA LEU A 143 17.79 -17.21 2.88
C LEU A 143 18.48 -15.84 2.99
N LEU A 144 17.99 -14.94 3.83
CA LEU A 144 18.65 -13.63 4.07
C LEU A 144 19.92 -13.76 4.88
N VAL A 145 20.01 -14.79 5.72
CA VAL A 145 21.11 -14.99 6.64
C VAL A 145 22.17 -15.94 6.05
N GLU A 146 21.73 -16.93 5.28
CA GLU A 146 22.58 -18.02 4.79
C GLU A 146 23.23 -17.72 3.43
N LEU A 147 22.59 -16.90 2.58
CA LEU A 147 23.07 -16.64 1.24
C LEU A 147 24.04 -15.47 1.18
N GLU A 148 25.06 -15.64 0.36
CA GLU A 148 25.97 -14.57 0.01
C GLU A 148 25.30 -13.49 -0.87
N SER A 149 25.86 -12.27 -0.85
CA SER A 149 25.22 -11.11 -1.47
C SER A 149 24.92 -11.28 -2.96
N ASP A 150 25.74 -12.02 -3.70
CA ASP A 150 25.54 -12.27 -5.15
C ASP A 150 24.44 -13.28 -5.42
N GLU A 151 24.22 -14.23 -4.52
CA GLU A 151 23.10 -15.17 -4.57
C GLU A 151 21.79 -14.47 -4.23
N LEU A 152 21.79 -13.62 -3.18
CA LEU A 152 20.66 -12.76 -2.84
C LEU A 152 20.27 -11.85 -4.00
N LYS A 153 21.22 -11.20 -4.67
CA LYS A 153 20.95 -10.39 -5.87
C LYS A 153 20.26 -11.20 -6.96
N LYS A 154 20.71 -12.44 -7.22
CA LYS A 154 20.07 -13.32 -8.21
C LYS A 154 18.62 -13.61 -7.83
N LEU A 155 18.32 -13.94 -6.56
CA LEU A 155 16.97 -14.19 -6.09
C LEU A 155 16.07 -12.95 -6.18
N LEU A 156 16.58 -11.77 -5.90
CA LEU A 156 15.82 -10.54 -5.90
C LEU A 156 15.52 -10.01 -7.30
N PHE A 157 16.50 -10.05 -8.19
CA PHE A 157 16.45 -9.31 -9.46
C PHE A 157 16.26 -10.20 -10.70
N THR A 158 16.42 -11.52 -10.61
CA THR A 158 16.17 -12.42 -11.74
C THR A 158 14.68 -12.45 -12.08
N LYS A 159 14.35 -12.20 -13.36
CA LYS A 159 12.95 -12.15 -13.82
C LYS A 159 12.19 -13.47 -13.61
N LYS A 160 12.82 -14.59 -13.91
CA LYS A 160 12.25 -15.94 -13.73
C LYS A 160 13.14 -16.75 -12.81
N LEU A 161 12.62 -17.11 -11.66
CA LEU A 161 13.28 -18.05 -10.75
C LEU A 161 13.04 -19.49 -11.20
N PRO A 162 13.95 -20.43 -10.84
CA PRO A 162 13.73 -21.85 -11.04
C PRO A 162 12.41 -22.34 -10.41
N LYS A 163 11.87 -23.42 -10.95
CA LYS A 163 10.63 -24.02 -10.39
C LYS A 163 10.88 -24.47 -8.94
N GLY A 164 9.99 -24.06 -8.05
CA GLY A 164 10.08 -24.39 -6.61
C GLY A 164 10.88 -23.38 -5.77
N VAL A 165 11.52 -22.37 -6.40
CA VAL A 165 12.20 -21.31 -5.67
C VAL A 165 11.25 -20.12 -5.51
N GLU A 166 10.94 -19.75 -4.27
CA GLU A 166 10.13 -18.58 -3.96
C GLU A 166 10.99 -17.32 -3.96
N ARG A 167 10.42 -16.23 -4.48
CA ARG A 167 11.06 -14.92 -4.47
C ARG A 167 11.01 -14.32 -3.07
N LEU A 168 12.13 -13.85 -2.59
CA LEU A 168 12.19 -13.05 -1.37
C LEU A 168 11.33 -11.77 -1.52
N GLN A 169 10.44 -11.55 -0.57
CA GLN A 169 9.54 -10.39 -0.55
C GLN A 169 10.21 -9.23 0.19
N ILE A 170 11.30 -8.75 -0.40
CA ILE A 170 11.94 -7.50 -0.01
C ILE A 170 11.38 -6.39 -0.88
N LYS A 171 10.95 -5.30 -0.26
CA LYS A 171 10.35 -4.14 -0.93
C LYS A 171 10.92 -2.85 -0.38
N GLU A 172 10.81 -1.78 -1.16
CA GLU A 172 11.07 -0.43 -0.67
C GLU A 172 9.78 0.20 -0.15
N LEU A 173 9.82 0.70 1.07
CA LEU A 173 8.82 1.62 1.61
C LEU A 173 9.32 3.03 1.39
N ILE A 174 8.72 3.75 0.43
CA ILE A 174 9.19 5.07 -0.02
C ILE A 174 8.39 6.15 0.70
N PHE A 175 9.05 6.96 1.51
CA PHE A 175 8.42 7.90 2.45
C PHE A 175 7.64 9.02 1.76
N ASN A 176 8.14 9.51 0.63
CA ASN A 176 7.49 10.59 -0.13
C ASN A 176 6.38 10.12 -1.08
N LYS A 177 6.01 8.84 -1.05
CA LYS A 177 4.90 8.26 -1.82
C LYS A 177 3.66 7.98 -0.98
N SER A 178 3.53 8.63 0.17
CA SER A 178 2.40 8.43 1.10
C SER A 178 2.12 6.94 1.36
N PRO A 179 3.10 6.18 1.88
CA PRO A 179 2.94 4.75 2.12
C PRO A 179 1.88 4.53 3.20
N MET A 180 1.02 3.53 3.01
CA MET A 180 -0.01 3.17 3.98
C MET A 180 0.52 2.07 4.91
N PHE A 181 0.73 2.37 6.18
CA PHE A 181 1.20 1.40 7.17
C PHE A 181 0.76 1.78 8.59
N VAL A 182 0.79 0.81 9.48
CA VAL A 182 0.60 0.98 10.94
C VAL A 182 1.80 0.32 11.63
N PRO A 183 2.52 1.04 12.51
CA PRO A 183 3.59 0.47 13.35
C PRO A 183 3.06 -0.55 14.33
#